data_dbfc729255918b2d24823d5324ea9ef6
#
_entry.id   dbfc729255918b2d24823d5324ea9ef6
#
_cell.length_a   1.000
_cell.length_b   1.000
_cell.length_c   1.000
_cell.angle_alpha   90.00
_cell.angle_beta   90.00
_cell.angle_gamma   90.00
#
_symmetry.space_group_name_H-M   'P 1'
#
loop_
_entity.id
_entity.type
_entity.pdbx_description
1 polymer ?
#
loop_
_entity_poly.entity_id
_entity_poly.type
_entity_poly.pdbx_seq_one_letter_code
_entity_poly.pdbx_strand_id
1 'polypeptide(L)'
;MPSDFTPSLSELSRRRVLAGIGGTVGLGALGSIAVGATAPTALPDVLTDEASKHYPTPPEVTEHWRPTVTEAHARSVVETFATTHERADERWAKIDEDRFGSGGSGWLEDARAALDAGNHHEALFAATYGLQFAANDLGRARAKQGDADLPALAERAIDVRERATAVVDALAPYRVDDPGTDLAWYRRIEQEVVRGAGQATWSTVEETANGVDDDDGPRRTQFDPGRVGDLTEGVGLGDVAVSNAERFHDHLEERLGDDATAYESHLGAVADDLRGVLADAPDRETVLERHDVRSTEDYGPDEFAHSRLARWCYDAPYVSLWTTEVDTDAKALIAVGLAQGVVDHRAHGFAVDELVVDESTTGFDSGHVLAEKRRARNKYQNVVGDDPDPLLTRQAARAIEDLQVATVDMTHTDGDWTAWKERLDAYLYALVGRAKLHHHPDVYQQLVDGP
;
A
#
# COMPACT_ATOMS: atom_id res chain seq x y z
N MET A 1 -28.69 30.49 -3.69
CA MET A 1 -28.38 30.04 -2.33
C MET A 1 -26.90 29.78 -2.28
N PRO A 2 -26.12 30.37 -1.39
CA PRO A 2 -24.66 30.21 -1.42
C PRO A 2 -24.24 28.87 -0.86
N SER A 3 -23.36 28.23 -1.59
CA SER A 3 -22.68 26.99 -1.23
C SER A 3 -21.70 27.26 -0.08
N ASP A 4 -21.83 26.49 0.99
CA ASP A 4 -20.93 26.50 2.13
C ASP A 4 -19.55 25.94 1.73
N PHE A 5 -18.58 26.83 1.75
CA PHE A 5 -17.16 26.52 1.69
C PHE A 5 -16.75 25.77 2.96
N THR A 6 -16.42 24.50 2.86
CA THR A 6 -15.68 23.79 3.91
C THR A 6 -14.20 24.17 3.76
N PRO A 7 -13.60 24.87 4.72
CA PRO A 7 -12.17 25.20 4.64
C PRO A 7 -11.34 23.93 4.83
N SER A 8 -10.34 23.74 3.97
CA SER A 8 -9.36 22.66 4.07
C SER A 8 -8.61 22.72 5.42
N LEU A 9 -8.35 21.56 6.01
CA LEU A 9 -7.66 21.42 7.31
C LEU A 9 -6.24 22.06 7.35
N SER A 10 -5.68 22.48 6.21
CA SER A 10 -4.37 23.14 6.10
C SER A 10 -4.32 24.57 6.64
N GLU A 11 -5.47 25.23 6.85
CA GLU A 11 -5.54 26.60 7.37
C GLU A 11 -5.79 26.72 8.89
N LEU A 12 -5.85 25.61 9.61
CA LEU A 12 -5.86 25.64 11.07
C LEU A 12 -4.46 26.01 11.57
N SER A 13 -4.16 27.30 11.42
CA SER A 13 -2.89 27.91 11.73
C SER A 13 -2.44 27.58 13.16
N ARG A 14 -1.11 27.41 13.34
CA ARG A 14 -0.35 27.31 14.59
C ARG A 14 -0.85 28.26 15.71
N ARG A 15 -1.54 29.35 15.36
CA ARG A 15 -2.13 30.32 16.30
C ARG A 15 -3.36 29.80 17.06
N ARG A 16 -4.18 28.88 16.48
CA ARG A 16 -5.38 28.36 17.17
C ARG A 16 -5.08 27.25 18.17
N VAL A 17 -4.06 26.43 17.92
CA VAL A 17 -3.62 25.43 18.90
C VAL A 17 -3.04 26.11 20.15
N LEU A 18 -2.31 27.20 19.97
CA LEU A 18 -1.80 28.00 21.09
C LEU A 18 -2.89 28.82 21.80
N ALA A 19 -3.97 29.22 21.11
CA ALA A 19 -5.05 30.01 21.71
C ALA A 19 -6.08 29.15 22.45
N GLY A 20 -6.25 27.85 22.08
CA GLY A 20 -7.16 26.91 22.77
C GLY A 20 -6.67 26.49 24.15
N ILE A 21 -5.37 26.53 24.39
CA ILE A 21 -4.74 26.18 25.68
C ILE A 21 -4.63 27.42 26.60
N GLY A 22 -4.86 28.62 26.08
CA GLY A 22 -4.59 29.90 26.77
C GLY A 22 -5.71 30.47 27.62
N GLY A 23 -6.81 29.78 27.82
CA GLY A 23 -7.93 30.28 28.63
C GLY A 23 -8.06 29.57 29.97
N THR A 24 -7.41 30.08 31.01
CA THR A 24 -7.62 29.82 32.46
C THR A 24 -6.58 28.98 33.22
N VAL A 25 -5.27 29.08 32.93
CA VAL A 25 -4.28 28.65 33.94
C VAL A 25 -3.14 29.67 34.00
N GLY A 26 -3.00 30.29 35.15
CA GLY A 26 -1.98 31.32 35.42
C GLY A 26 -0.54 30.78 35.28
N LEU A 27 0.44 31.64 35.35
CA LEU A 27 1.90 31.55 35.20
C LEU A 27 2.61 30.17 35.29
N GLY A 28 1.95 29.10 35.77
CA GLY A 28 2.39 27.71 35.72
C GLY A 28 2.32 27.07 34.30
N ALA A 29 1.47 27.58 33.42
CA ALA A 29 1.26 26.99 32.08
C ALA A 29 2.40 27.26 31.10
N LEU A 30 3.09 28.37 31.20
CA LEU A 30 4.24 28.68 30.33
C LEU A 30 5.44 27.77 30.62
N GLY A 31 5.62 27.40 31.91
CA GLY A 31 6.63 26.42 32.33
C GLY A 31 6.30 25.01 31.80
N SER A 32 5.03 24.62 31.84
CA SER A 32 4.55 23.31 31.35
C SER A 32 4.71 23.13 29.83
N ILE A 33 4.49 24.21 29.05
CA ILE A 33 4.68 24.19 27.60
C ILE A 33 6.17 24.02 27.25
N ALA A 34 7.05 24.69 27.94
CA ALA A 34 8.51 24.55 27.73
C ALA A 34 9.00 23.16 28.14
N VAL A 35 8.53 22.61 29.26
CA VAL A 35 8.85 21.25 29.73
C VAL A 35 8.25 20.23 28.78
N GLY A 36 7.02 20.39 28.31
CA GLY A 36 6.40 19.49 27.34
C GLY A 36 7.10 19.48 25.97
N ALA A 37 7.78 20.57 25.62
CA ALA A 37 8.59 20.62 24.40
C ALA A 37 9.93 19.84 24.55
N THR A 38 10.47 19.72 25.75
CA THR A 38 11.78 19.09 26.01
C THR A 38 11.67 17.74 26.70
N ALA A 39 10.65 17.51 27.52
CA ALA A 39 10.44 16.28 28.29
C ALA A 39 8.93 15.90 28.36
N PRO A 40 8.34 15.38 27.29
CA PRO A 40 6.92 15.02 27.29
C PRO A 40 6.52 14.02 28.37
N THR A 41 7.42 13.10 28.73
CA THR A 41 7.23 12.08 29.78
C THR A 41 7.11 12.65 31.18
N ALA A 42 7.43 13.94 31.40
CA ALA A 42 7.23 14.61 32.67
C ALA A 42 5.84 15.26 32.80
N LEU A 43 5.01 15.21 31.80
CA LEU A 43 3.65 15.76 31.77
C LEU A 43 2.63 14.69 32.16
N PRO A 44 1.50 15.09 32.80
CA PRO A 44 0.37 14.19 33.00
C PRO A 44 -0.21 13.65 31.69
N ASP A 45 -0.61 12.39 31.68
CA ASP A 45 -1.20 11.69 30.52
C ASP A 45 -2.33 12.45 29.84
N VAL A 46 -3.24 13.05 30.59
CA VAL A 46 -4.36 13.82 30.02
C VAL A 46 -3.89 14.91 29.04
N LEU A 47 -2.72 15.52 29.28
CA LEU A 47 -2.16 16.55 28.40
C LEU A 47 -1.41 15.92 27.21
N THR A 48 -0.71 14.83 27.45
CA THR A 48 0.08 14.16 26.40
C THR A 48 -0.76 13.26 25.51
N ASP A 49 -1.86 12.68 25.98
CA ASP A 49 -2.86 12.01 25.18
C ASP A 49 -3.45 12.96 24.12
N GLU A 50 -3.94 14.12 24.58
CA GLU A 50 -4.53 15.11 23.67
C GLU A 50 -3.50 15.67 22.68
N ALA A 51 -2.28 15.94 23.16
CA ALA A 51 -1.19 16.39 22.31
C ALA A 51 -0.76 15.32 21.29
N SER A 52 -0.79 14.05 21.65
CA SER A 52 -0.44 12.93 20.76
C SER A 52 -1.49 12.68 19.68
N LYS A 53 -2.78 12.77 20.03
CA LYS A 53 -3.90 12.65 19.07
C LYS A 53 -3.82 13.68 17.95
N HIS A 54 -3.43 14.91 18.30
CA HIS A 54 -3.36 16.05 17.37
C HIS A 54 -1.95 16.34 16.86
N TYR A 55 -0.97 15.49 17.18
CA TYR A 55 0.37 15.71 16.68
C TYR A 55 0.40 15.51 15.16
N PRO A 56 0.90 16.52 14.40
CA PRO A 56 0.83 16.45 12.96
C PRO A 56 1.69 15.30 12.42
N THR A 57 1.06 14.41 11.66
CA THR A 57 1.75 13.38 10.89
C THR A 57 2.37 13.99 9.63
N PRO A 58 3.39 13.38 9.06
CA PRO A 58 3.87 13.74 7.74
C PRO A 58 2.74 13.65 6.70
N PRO A 59 2.79 14.44 5.62
CA PRO A 59 1.83 14.32 4.53
C PRO A 59 1.90 12.92 3.91
N GLU A 60 0.79 12.46 3.33
CA GLU A 60 0.75 11.18 2.63
C GLU A 60 1.75 11.15 1.49
N VAL A 61 2.58 10.12 1.48
CA VAL A 61 3.65 9.97 0.46
C VAL A 61 3.09 9.75 -0.93
N THR A 62 1.88 9.17 -1.02
CA THR A 62 1.19 8.98 -2.30
C THR A 62 0.93 10.29 -3.05
N GLU A 63 0.96 11.43 -2.36
CA GLU A 63 0.84 12.75 -2.97
C GLU A 63 2.16 13.25 -3.57
N HIS A 64 3.31 12.71 -3.16
CA HIS A 64 4.61 13.22 -3.57
C HIS A 64 5.11 12.69 -4.92
N TRP A 65 4.80 11.44 -5.25
CA TRP A 65 5.16 10.89 -6.56
C TRP A 65 4.16 9.85 -7.07
N ARG A 66 3.72 10.07 -8.29
CA ARG A 66 2.91 9.13 -9.08
C ARG A 66 3.39 9.17 -10.54
N PRO A 67 3.37 8.03 -11.25
CA PRO A 67 3.68 8.04 -12.68
C PRO A 67 2.70 8.97 -13.41
N THR A 68 3.18 9.66 -14.42
CA THR A 68 2.32 10.55 -15.22
C THR A 68 1.20 9.75 -15.88
N VAL A 69 -0.05 10.22 -15.72
CA VAL A 69 -1.22 9.70 -16.41
C VAL A 69 -1.72 10.76 -17.37
N THR A 70 -1.72 10.46 -18.67
CA THR A 70 -2.26 11.38 -19.68
C THR A 70 -3.78 11.34 -19.72
N GLU A 71 -4.39 12.38 -20.28
CA GLU A 71 -5.83 12.39 -20.52
C GLU A 71 -6.27 11.20 -21.37
N ALA A 72 -5.53 10.88 -22.43
CA ALA A 72 -5.84 9.74 -23.31
C ALA A 72 -5.79 8.41 -22.56
N HIS A 73 -4.85 8.24 -21.62
CA HIS A 73 -4.76 7.06 -20.76
C HIS A 73 -5.99 6.95 -19.86
N ALA A 74 -6.28 7.98 -19.07
CA ALA A 74 -7.43 7.97 -18.16
C ALA A 74 -8.75 7.77 -18.92
N ARG A 75 -8.94 8.47 -20.03
CA ARG A 75 -10.13 8.38 -20.89
C ARG A 75 -10.37 6.96 -21.39
N SER A 76 -9.34 6.28 -21.85
CA SER A 76 -9.45 4.90 -22.34
C SER A 76 -9.97 3.93 -21.27
N VAL A 77 -9.52 4.07 -20.00
CA VAL A 77 -9.99 3.21 -18.91
C VAL A 77 -11.42 3.59 -18.49
N VAL A 78 -11.75 4.88 -18.46
CA VAL A 78 -13.13 5.35 -18.20
C VAL A 78 -14.11 4.83 -19.26
N GLU A 79 -13.71 4.82 -20.53
CA GLU A 79 -14.54 4.29 -21.63
C GLU A 79 -14.70 2.76 -21.53
N THR A 80 -13.65 2.03 -21.16
CA THR A 80 -13.71 0.59 -20.91
C THR A 80 -14.69 0.28 -19.78
N PHE A 81 -14.62 1.02 -18.67
CA PHE A 81 -15.54 0.89 -17.57
C PHE A 81 -16.98 1.22 -17.98
N ALA A 82 -17.20 2.36 -18.65
CA ALA A 82 -18.52 2.79 -19.10
C ALA A 82 -19.19 1.74 -20.02
N THR A 83 -18.43 1.20 -20.97
CA THR A 83 -18.91 0.15 -21.89
C THR A 83 -19.25 -1.14 -21.17
N THR A 84 -18.43 -1.53 -20.19
CA THR A 84 -18.67 -2.73 -19.41
C THR A 84 -19.91 -2.59 -18.53
N HIS A 85 -20.06 -1.42 -17.88
CA HIS A 85 -21.22 -1.08 -17.07
C HIS A 85 -22.52 -1.09 -17.89
N GLU A 86 -22.54 -0.43 -19.05
CA GLU A 86 -23.70 -0.40 -19.95
C GLU A 86 -24.13 -1.82 -20.37
N ARG A 87 -23.17 -2.66 -20.76
CA ARG A 87 -23.44 -4.06 -21.11
C ARG A 87 -23.99 -4.86 -19.93
N ALA A 88 -23.50 -4.62 -18.74
CA ALA A 88 -24.02 -5.25 -17.53
C ALA A 88 -25.47 -4.83 -17.27
N ASP A 89 -25.78 -3.53 -17.35
CA ASP A 89 -27.11 -2.98 -17.17
C ASP A 89 -28.12 -3.53 -18.18
N GLU A 90 -27.76 -3.56 -19.48
CA GLU A 90 -28.60 -4.11 -20.53
C GLU A 90 -28.95 -5.58 -20.32
N ARG A 91 -28.05 -6.36 -19.73
CA ARG A 91 -28.27 -7.77 -19.44
C ARG A 91 -29.10 -7.97 -18.19
N TRP A 92 -28.80 -7.24 -17.12
CA TRP A 92 -29.57 -7.29 -15.89
C TRP A 92 -31.02 -6.85 -16.10
N ALA A 93 -31.30 -5.91 -16.97
CA ALA A 93 -32.65 -5.50 -17.33
C ALA A 93 -33.53 -6.64 -17.90
N LYS A 94 -32.93 -7.76 -18.32
CA LYS A 94 -33.62 -8.96 -18.83
C LYS A 94 -33.76 -10.10 -17.83
N ILE A 95 -33.26 -9.90 -16.61
CA ILE A 95 -33.23 -10.89 -15.53
C ILE A 95 -34.29 -10.49 -14.50
N ASP A 96 -35.21 -11.40 -14.18
CA ASP A 96 -36.29 -11.18 -13.20
C ASP A 96 -35.81 -11.51 -11.77
N GLU A 97 -34.69 -10.92 -11.37
CA GLU A 97 -34.11 -11.03 -10.04
C GLU A 97 -33.49 -9.70 -9.64
N ASP A 98 -33.44 -9.41 -8.35
CA ASP A 98 -32.79 -8.21 -7.84
C ASP A 98 -31.26 -8.28 -8.05
N ARG A 99 -30.71 -7.23 -8.62
CA ARG A 99 -29.27 -7.04 -8.77
C ARG A 99 -28.67 -6.73 -7.39
N PHE A 100 -27.59 -7.39 -7.05
CA PHE A 100 -26.86 -7.07 -5.84
C PHE A 100 -25.94 -5.85 -6.07
N GLY A 101 -26.37 -4.68 -5.58
CA GLY A 101 -25.61 -3.43 -5.70
C GLY A 101 -25.89 -2.61 -6.97
N SER A 102 -25.16 -1.50 -7.11
CA SER A 102 -25.35 -0.53 -8.21
C SER A 102 -24.44 -0.79 -9.43
N GLY A 103 -23.69 -1.89 -9.45
CA GLY A 103 -22.73 -2.18 -10.52
C GLY A 103 -21.62 -1.12 -10.69
N GLY A 104 -21.36 -0.33 -9.66
CA GLY A 104 -20.33 0.70 -9.70
C GLY A 104 -20.75 2.03 -10.32
N SER A 105 -22.04 2.31 -10.50
CA SER A 105 -22.52 3.56 -11.16
C SER A 105 -21.97 4.83 -10.55
N GLY A 106 -21.89 4.92 -9.20
CA GLY A 106 -21.28 6.07 -8.49
C GLY A 106 -19.81 6.27 -8.89
N TRP A 107 -19.03 5.19 -9.00
CA TRP A 107 -17.65 5.25 -9.45
C TRP A 107 -17.50 5.73 -10.90
N LEU A 108 -18.48 5.42 -11.77
CA LEU A 108 -18.47 5.94 -13.14
C LEU A 108 -18.72 7.44 -13.20
N GLU A 109 -19.61 7.96 -12.35
CA GLU A 109 -19.85 9.38 -12.22
C GLU A 109 -18.60 10.10 -11.70
N ASP A 110 -17.96 9.55 -10.65
CA ASP A 110 -16.72 10.08 -10.07
C ASP A 110 -15.57 10.07 -11.09
N ALA A 111 -15.39 8.96 -11.82
CA ALA A 111 -14.35 8.84 -12.84
C ALA A 111 -14.53 9.88 -13.98
N ARG A 112 -15.75 10.10 -14.42
CA ARG A 112 -16.06 11.12 -15.44
C ARG A 112 -15.84 12.53 -14.92
N ALA A 113 -16.30 12.82 -13.70
CA ALA A 113 -16.11 14.13 -13.07
C ALA A 113 -14.61 14.44 -12.87
N ALA A 114 -13.81 13.47 -12.44
CA ALA A 114 -12.36 13.61 -12.31
C ALA A 114 -11.69 13.84 -13.68
N LEU A 115 -12.10 13.11 -14.71
CA LEU A 115 -11.58 13.28 -16.08
C LEU A 115 -11.89 14.69 -16.63
N ASP A 116 -13.13 15.17 -16.45
CA ASP A 116 -13.56 16.49 -16.89
C ASP A 116 -12.85 17.60 -16.12
N ALA A 117 -12.48 17.36 -14.87
CA ALA A 117 -11.68 18.28 -14.04
C ALA A 117 -10.18 18.25 -14.37
N GLY A 118 -9.71 17.36 -15.25
CA GLY A 118 -8.28 17.16 -15.54
C GLY A 118 -7.51 16.37 -14.49
N ASN A 119 -8.20 15.75 -13.53
CA ASN A 119 -7.61 14.93 -12.48
C ASN A 119 -7.42 13.48 -12.98
N HIS A 120 -6.49 13.28 -13.90
CA HIS A 120 -6.36 12.02 -14.65
C HIS A 120 -6.03 10.81 -13.76
N HIS A 121 -5.25 11.01 -12.68
CA HIS A 121 -4.98 9.95 -11.70
C HIS A 121 -6.24 9.49 -10.98
N GLU A 122 -7.05 10.43 -10.52
CA GLU A 122 -8.30 10.13 -9.83
C GLU A 122 -9.29 9.45 -10.78
N ALA A 123 -9.36 9.94 -12.03
CA ALA A 123 -10.18 9.32 -13.07
C ALA A 123 -9.76 7.86 -13.34
N LEU A 124 -8.44 7.60 -13.45
CA LEU A 124 -7.90 6.25 -13.63
C LEU A 124 -8.21 5.34 -12.44
N PHE A 125 -8.03 5.85 -11.22
CA PHE A 125 -8.32 5.11 -9.99
C PHE A 125 -9.81 4.76 -9.89
N ALA A 126 -10.69 5.75 -10.00
CA ALA A 126 -12.14 5.55 -9.88
C ALA A 126 -12.67 4.62 -10.97
N ALA A 127 -12.17 4.74 -12.21
CA ALA A 127 -12.55 3.86 -13.31
C ALA A 127 -12.09 2.42 -13.09
N THR A 128 -10.83 2.20 -12.65
CA THR A 128 -10.31 0.86 -12.37
C THR A 128 -11.06 0.21 -11.21
N TYR A 129 -11.31 0.97 -10.14
CA TYR A 129 -12.04 0.48 -8.98
C TYR A 129 -13.51 0.17 -9.31
N GLY A 130 -14.17 1.01 -10.11
CA GLY A 130 -15.56 0.79 -10.53
C GLY A 130 -15.70 -0.38 -11.51
N LEU A 131 -14.70 -0.61 -12.35
CA LEU A 131 -14.69 -1.69 -13.35
C LEU A 131 -14.84 -3.08 -12.72
N GLN A 132 -14.27 -3.31 -11.52
CA GLN A 132 -14.44 -4.59 -10.82
C GLN A 132 -15.91 -4.95 -10.63
N PHE A 133 -16.73 -4.01 -10.18
CA PHE A 133 -18.16 -4.25 -9.97
C PHE A 133 -18.91 -4.46 -11.27
N ALA A 134 -18.62 -3.65 -12.29
CA ALA A 134 -19.27 -3.75 -13.59
C ALA A 134 -18.92 -5.06 -14.32
N ALA A 135 -17.66 -5.49 -14.25
CA ALA A 135 -17.19 -6.74 -14.87
C ALA A 135 -17.75 -7.97 -14.14
N ASN A 136 -17.78 -7.95 -12.80
CA ASN A 136 -18.41 -9.00 -12.00
C ASN A 136 -19.88 -9.14 -12.34
N ASP A 137 -20.63 -8.04 -12.36
CA ASP A 137 -22.05 -8.03 -12.71
C ASP A 137 -22.30 -8.51 -14.14
N LEU A 138 -21.46 -8.13 -15.09
CA LEU A 138 -21.56 -8.59 -16.49
C LEU A 138 -21.39 -10.11 -16.58
N GLY A 139 -20.38 -10.66 -15.89
CA GLY A 139 -20.14 -12.11 -15.84
C GLY A 139 -21.32 -12.86 -15.22
N ARG A 140 -21.82 -12.38 -14.09
CA ARG A 140 -23.00 -12.95 -13.40
C ARG A 140 -24.24 -12.94 -14.29
N ALA A 141 -24.51 -11.80 -14.96
CA ALA A 141 -25.66 -11.68 -15.85
C ALA A 141 -25.57 -12.66 -17.04
N ARG A 142 -24.37 -12.82 -17.65
CA ARG A 142 -24.13 -13.80 -18.71
C ARG A 142 -24.40 -15.23 -18.24
N ALA A 143 -23.89 -15.60 -17.08
CA ALA A 143 -24.11 -16.93 -16.52
C ALA A 143 -25.57 -17.21 -16.23
N LYS A 144 -26.32 -16.23 -15.66
CA LYS A 144 -27.77 -16.37 -15.43
C LYS A 144 -28.59 -16.49 -16.72
N GLN A 145 -28.14 -15.89 -17.79
CA GLN A 145 -28.76 -15.99 -19.10
C GLN A 145 -28.35 -17.25 -19.89
N GLY A 146 -27.37 -18.01 -19.39
CA GLY A 146 -26.87 -19.23 -20.04
C GLY A 146 -25.99 -18.94 -21.26
N ASP A 147 -25.44 -17.72 -21.40
CA ASP A 147 -24.57 -17.28 -22.48
C ASP A 147 -23.16 -16.88 -22.03
N ALA A 148 -22.70 -17.43 -20.91
CA ALA A 148 -21.32 -17.31 -20.47
C ALA A 148 -20.38 -18.06 -21.43
N ASP A 149 -19.50 -17.29 -22.09
CA ASP A 149 -18.49 -17.85 -23.01
C ASP A 149 -17.15 -17.99 -22.26
N LEU A 150 -16.99 -19.10 -21.54
CA LEU A 150 -15.78 -19.37 -20.76
C LEU A 150 -14.55 -19.61 -21.64
N PRO A 151 -14.64 -20.30 -22.80
CA PRO A 151 -13.52 -20.38 -23.73
C PRO A 151 -13.00 -19.02 -24.18
N ALA A 152 -13.86 -18.10 -24.59
CA ALA A 152 -13.46 -16.77 -24.98
C ALA A 152 -12.88 -15.96 -23.80
N LEU A 153 -13.34 -16.20 -22.58
CA LEU A 153 -12.77 -15.59 -21.38
C LEU A 153 -11.35 -16.14 -21.10
N ALA A 154 -11.14 -17.45 -21.30
CA ALA A 154 -9.84 -18.09 -21.18
C ALA A 154 -8.84 -17.56 -22.22
N GLU A 155 -9.25 -17.43 -23.47
CA GLU A 155 -8.42 -16.84 -24.54
C GLU A 155 -7.98 -15.41 -24.17
N ARG A 156 -8.88 -14.59 -23.63
CA ARG A 156 -8.53 -13.25 -23.16
C ARG A 156 -7.55 -13.27 -21.97
N ALA A 157 -7.69 -14.22 -21.06
CA ALA A 157 -6.75 -14.37 -19.94
C ALA A 157 -5.34 -14.75 -20.43
N ILE A 158 -5.25 -15.59 -21.47
CA ILE A 158 -3.97 -15.93 -22.13
C ILE A 158 -3.36 -14.67 -22.75
N ASP A 159 -4.13 -13.92 -23.55
CA ASP A 159 -3.68 -12.69 -24.20
C ASP A 159 -3.14 -11.68 -23.18
N VAL A 160 -3.85 -11.47 -22.07
CA VAL A 160 -3.38 -10.59 -20.97
C VAL A 160 -2.02 -11.05 -20.42
N ARG A 161 -1.81 -12.34 -20.24
CA ARG A 161 -0.53 -12.88 -19.74
C ARG A 161 0.58 -12.81 -20.77
N GLU A 162 0.31 -13.07 -22.02
CA GLU A 162 1.28 -12.93 -23.11
C GLU A 162 1.74 -11.48 -23.24
N ARG A 163 0.82 -10.52 -23.18
CA ARG A 163 1.14 -9.08 -23.18
C ARG A 163 1.93 -8.69 -21.93
N ALA A 164 1.57 -9.21 -20.74
CA ALA A 164 2.30 -8.99 -19.51
C ALA A 164 3.76 -9.45 -19.64
N THR A 165 3.99 -10.65 -20.19
CA THR A 165 5.34 -11.17 -20.46
C THR A 165 6.09 -10.29 -21.46
N ALA A 166 5.43 -9.87 -22.55
CA ALA A 166 6.06 -9.01 -23.56
C ALA A 166 6.50 -7.65 -22.97
N VAL A 167 5.73 -7.07 -22.04
CA VAL A 167 6.14 -5.84 -21.34
C VAL A 167 7.41 -6.10 -20.52
N VAL A 168 7.48 -7.17 -19.72
CA VAL A 168 8.68 -7.47 -18.92
C VAL A 168 9.91 -7.70 -19.80
N ASP A 169 9.75 -8.44 -20.90
CA ASP A 169 10.84 -8.68 -21.85
C ASP A 169 11.35 -7.37 -22.48
N ALA A 170 10.44 -6.40 -22.72
CA ALA A 170 10.78 -5.10 -23.26
C ALA A 170 11.51 -4.19 -22.25
N LEU A 171 11.39 -4.44 -20.92
CA LEU A 171 12.12 -3.65 -19.92
C LEU A 171 13.63 -3.92 -19.92
N ALA A 172 14.07 -5.08 -20.39
CA ALA A 172 15.50 -5.40 -20.49
C ALA A 172 16.19 -4.52 -21.56
N PRO A 173 17.37 -3.97 -21.30
CA PRO A 173 18.28 -4.21 -20.17
C PRO A 173 18.12 -3.24 -18.98
N TYR A 174 16.94 -2.71 -18.72
CA TYR A 174 16.67 -1.74 -17.64
C TYR A 174 17.54 -0.49 -17.76
N ARG A 175 17.35 0.27 -18.83
CA ARG A 175 18.11 1.50 -19.07
C ARG A 175 17.77 2.56 -18.03
N VAL A 176 18.79 3.17 -17.43
CA VAL A 176 18.65 4.15 -16.35
C VAL A 176 19.51 5.39 -16.65
N ASP A 177 18.92 6.56 -16.54
CA ASP A 177 19.57 7.87 -16.59
C ASP A 177 19.63 8.49 -15.18
N ASP A 178 18.52 8.44 -14.46
CA ASP A 178 18.36 8.82 -13.05
C ASP A 178 17.81 7.64 -12.25
N PRO A 179 18.67 6.86 -11.53
CA PRO A 179 18.23 5.66 -10.82
C PRO A 179 17.08 5.89 -9.86
N GLY A 180 17.08 7.00 -9.12
CA GLY A 180 16.06 7.31 -8.15
C GLY A 180 14.66 7.53 -8.75
N THR A 181 14.61 8.06 -9.95
CA THR A 181 13.37 8.24 -10.69
C THR A 181 13.01 7.02 -11.54
N ASP A 182 13.97 6.49 -12.29
CA ASP A 182 13.69 5.44 -13.28
C ASP A 182 13.35 4.11 -12.65
N LEU A 183 13.99 3.75 -11.52
CA LEU A 183 13.63 2.55 -10.77
C LEU A 183 12.22 2.64 -10.16
N ALA A 184 11.74 3.84 -9.83
CA ALA A 184 10.36 4.02 -9.40
C ALA A 184 9.38 3.73 -10.55
N TRP A 185 9.72 4.13 -11.79
CA TRP A 185 8.95 3.79 -12.99
C TRP A 185 8.98 2.29 -13.29
N TYR A 186 10.15 1.66 -13.36
CA TYR A 186 10.29 0.22 -13.59
C TYR A 186 9.49 -0.58 -12.57
N ARG A 187 9.66 -0.28 -11.29
CA ARG A 187 8.88 -0.92 -10.24
C ARG A 187 7.38 -0.76 -10.44
N ARG A 188 6.91 0.42 -10.88
CA ARG A 188 5.48 0.65 -11.11
C ARG A 188 4.98 -0.16 -12.31
N ILE A 189 5.72 -0.20 -13.40
CA ILE A 189 5.39 -0.98 -14.59
C ILE A 189 5.28 -2.46 -14.22
N GLU A 190 6.30 -3.00 -13.58
CA GLU A 190 6.32 -4.40 -13.13
C GLU A 190 5.21 -4.73 -12.13
N GLN A 191 4.87 -3.81 -11.25
CA GLN A 191 3.74 -3.97 -10.33
C GLN A 191 2.41 -4.10 -11.07
N GLU A 192 2.19 -3.34 -12.13
CA GLU A 192 0.98 -3.46 -12.97
C GLU A 192 1.01 -4.77 -13.78
N VAL A 193 2.17 -5.18 -14.30
CA VAL A 193 2.34 -6.48 -14.99
C VAL A 193 1.98 -7.63 -14.06
N VAL A 194 2.60 -7.70 -12.89
CA VAL A 194 2.36 -8.77 -11.90
C VAL A 194 0.90 -8.78 -11.45
N ARG A 195 0.34 -7.60 -11.19
CA ARG A 195 -1.08 -7.46 -10.87
C ARG A 195 -1.96 -7.95 -12.00
N GLY A 196 -1.67 -7.56 -13.24
CA GLY A 196 -2.44 -7.94 -14.41
C GLY A 196 -2.43 -9.44 -14.67
N ALA A 197 -1.25 -10.04 -14.66
CA ALA A 197 -1.09 -11.48 -14.85
C ALA A 197 -1.73 -12.29 -13.70
N GLY A 198 -1.61 -11.81 -12.45
CA GLY A 198 -2.24 -12.45 -11.29
C GLY A 198 -3.76 -12.36 -11.29
N GLN A 199 -4.35 -11.23 -11.72
CA GLN A 199 -5.79 -11.06 -11.85
C GLN A 199 -6.37 -11.95 -12.97
N ALA A 200 -5.65 -12.09 -14.08
CA ALA A 200 -5.98 -13.01 -15.16
C ALA A 200 -5.50 -14.43 -14.84
N THR A 201 -5.88 -14.98 -13.69
CA THR A 201 -5.45 -16.32 -13.24
C THR A 201 -5.86 -17.37 -14.25
N TRP A 202 -4.92 -17.74 -15.07
CA TRP A 202 -5.03 -18.68 -16.17
C TRP A 202 -5.56 -20.05 -15.72
N SER A 203 -4.93 -20.66 -14.71
CA SER A 203 -5.32 -21.96 -14.18
C SER A 203 -6.80 -22.02 -13.81
N THR A 204 -7.31 -20.96 -13.20
CA THR A 204 -8.70 -20.88 -12.75
C THR A 204 -9.69 -20.76 -13.91
N VAL A 205 -9.31 -20.05 -14.99
CA VAL A 205 -10.14 -19.94 -16.20
C VAL A 205 -10.09 -21.23 -17.00
N GLU A 206 -8.92 -21.86 -17.13
CA GLU A 206 -8.75 -23.14 -17.82
C GLU A 206 -9.49 -24.26 -17.12
N GLU A 207 -9.34 -24.42 -15.80
CA GLU A 207 -10.08 -25.40 -14.99
C GLU A 207 -11.59 -25.21 -15.16
N THR A 208 -12.07 -23.96 -15.17
CA THR A 208 -13.48 -23.64 -15.36
C THR A 208 -13.93 -23.94 -16.80
N ALA A 209 -13.10 -23.68 -17.80
CA ALA A 209 -13.42 -23.92 -19.22
C ALA A 209 -13.37 -25.40 -19.60
N ASN A 210 -12.41 -26.16 -19.05
CA ASN A 210 -12.20 -27.56 -19.39
C ASN A 210 -13.06 -28.53 -18.56
N GLY A 211 -13.67 -28.05 -17.49
CA GLY A 211 -14.44 -28.89 -16.55
C GLY A 211 -13.52 -29.82 -15.78
N VAL A 212 -13.28 -29.49 -14.53
CA VAL A 212 -12.58 -30.41 -13.63
C VAL A 212 -13.41 -31.70 -13.59
N ASP A 213 -12.84 -32.78 -14.03
CA ASP A 213 -13.36 -34.16 -13.82
C ASP A 213 -13.11 -34.51 -12.34
N ASP A 214 -13.78 -33.81 -11.43
CA ASP A 214 -13.88 -34.27 -10.05
C ASP A 214 -14.93 -35.35 -10.00
N ASP A 215 -14.52 -36.55 -9.64
CA ASP A 215 -15.32 -37.76 -9.51
C ASP A 215 -16.52 -37.58 -8.52
N ASP A 216 -16.62 -36.47 -7.82
CA ASP A 216 -17.57 -36.25 -6.73
C ASP A 216 -18.60 -35.14 -6.94
N GLY A 217 -18.70 -34.50 -8.08
CA GLY A 217 -19.74 -33.48 -8.20
C GLY A 217 -19.88 -32.82 -9.56
N PRO A 218 -21.09 -32.76 -10.05
CA PRO A 218 -21.31 -32.41 -11.45
C PRO A 218 -21.08 -30.93 -11.68
N ARG A 219 -20.38 -30.60 -12.75
CA ARG A 219 -20.60 -29.48 -13.73
C ARG A 219 -21.41 -28.26 -13.29
N ARG A 220 -21.90 -28.18 -12.01
CA ARG A 220 -22.67 -27.07 -11.48
C ARG A 220 -21.83 -25.84 -11.18
N THR A 221 -20.54 -26.02 -10.88
CA THR A 221 -19.59 -24.93 -10.60
C THR A 221 -19.16 -24.17 -11.87
N GLN A 222 -19.21 -24.80 -13.03
CA GLN A 222 -18.86 -24.16 -14.30
C GLN A 222 -19.75 -22.96 -14.65
N PHE A 223 -21.01 -22.99 -14.21
CA PHE A 223 -22.01 -21.97 -14.49
C PHE A 223 -22.52 -21.27 -13.23
N ASP A 224 -21.83 -21.40 -12.11
CA ASP A 224 -22.13 -20.57 -10.95
C ASP A 224 -21.96 -19.09 -11.32
N PRO A 225 -23.04 -18.29 -11.26
CA PRO A 225 -22.98 -16.88 -11.66
C PRO A 225 -21.96 -16.09 -10.85
N GLY A 226 -21.74 -16.42 -9.58
CA GLY A 226 -20.71 -15.80 -8.75
C GLY A 226 -19.32 -16.04 -9.34
N ARG A 227 -18.99 -17.30 -9.60
CA ARG A 227 -17.70 -17.70 -10.16
C ARG A 227 -17.42 -17.07 -11.53
N VAL A 228 -18.40 -17.07 -12.42
CA VAL A 228 -18.27 -16.42 -13.75
C VAL A 228 -18.09 -14.91 -13.59
N GLY A 229 -18.74 -14.31 -12.59
CA GLY A 229 -18.53 -12.90 -12.23
C GLY A 229 -17.08 -12.63 -11.84
N ASP A 230 -16.54 -13.40 -10.90
CA ASP A 230 -15.17 -13.24 -10.39
C ASP A 230 -14.12 -13.44 -11.50
N LEU A 231 -14.31 -14.43 -12.38
CA LEU A 231 -13.43 -14.66 -13.52
C LEU A 231 -13.50 -13.50 -14.55
N THR A 232 -14.69 -12.97 -14.82
CA THR A 232 -14.86 -11.83 -15.73
C THR A 232 -14.25 -10.57 -15.18
N GLU A 233 -14.38 -10.34 -13.87
CA GLU A 233 -13.72 -9.27 -13.12
C GLU A 233 -12.19 -9.38 -13.21
N GLY A 234 -11.64 -10.56 -12.85
CA GLY A 234 -10.20 -10.78 -12.86
C GLY A 234 -9.57 -10.53 -14.24
N VAL A 235 -10.16 -11.07 -15.30
CA VAL A 235 -9.67 -10.84 -16.69
C VAL A 235 -9.81 -9.37 -17.09
N GLY A 236 -10.92 -8.71 -16.73
CA GLY A 236 -11.14 -7.29 -17.03
C GLY A 236 -10.15 -6.37 -16.32
N LEU A 237 -9.90 -6.60 -15.04
CA LEU A 237 -8.90 -5.85 -14.26
C LEU A 237 -7.47 -6.15 -14.72
N GLY A 238 -7.20 -7.41 -15.07
CA GLY A 238 -5.91 -7.83 -15.63
C GLY A 238 -5.56 -7.09 -16.92
N ASP A 239 -6.52 -7.00 -17.84
CA ASP A 239 -6.36 -6.29 -19.11
C ASP A 239 -6.07 -4.79 -18.90
N VAL A 240 -6.79 -4.14 -18.00
CA VAL A 240 -6.52 -2.73 -17.65
C VAL A 240 -5.14 -2.56 -17.01
N ALA A 241 -4.75 -3.46 -16.11
CA ALA A 241 -3.45 -3.37 -15.45
C ALA A 241 -2.29 -3.51 -16.46
N VAL A 242 -2.36 -4.50 -17.38
CA VAL A 242 -1.35 -4.65 -18.42
C VAL A 242 -1.33 -3.44 -19.38
N SER A 243 -2.51 -2.92 -19.76
CA SER A 243 -2.59 -1.71 -20.57
C SER A 243 -2.00 -0.48 -19.85
N ASN A 244 -2.11 -0.39 -18.53
CA ASN A 244 -1.42 0.65 -17.75
C ASN A 244 0.09 0.45 -17.81
N ALA A 245 0.58 -0.79 -17.66
CA ALA A 245 2.00 -1.12 -17.74
C ALA A 245 2.60 -0.73 -19.10
N GLU A 246 1.92 -1.09 -20.21
CA GLU A 246 2.32 -0.72 -21.57
C GLU A 246 2.47 0.80 -21.71
N ARG A 247 1.50 1.59 -21.26
CA ARG A 247 1.52 3.05 -21.33
C ARG A 247 2.58 3.68 -20.43
N PHE A 248 2.80 3.12 -19.25
CA PHE A 248 3.87 3.59 -18.36
C PHE A 248 5.25 3.26 -18.94
N HIS A 249 5.39 2.13 -19.63
CA HIS A 249 6.60 1.78 -20.35
C HIS A 249 6.88 2.78 -21.49
N ASP A 250 5.88 3.09 -22.31
CA ASP A 250 6.02 4.10 -23.38
C ASP A 250 6.49 5.45 -22.81
N HIS A 251 5.94 5.89 -21.69
CA HIS A 251 6.34 7.12 -21.02
C HIS A 251 7.76 7.06 -20.47
N LEU A 252 8.18 5.92 -19.94
CA LEU A 252 9.54 5.74 -19.48
C LEU A 252 10.52 5.83 -20.65
N GLU A 253 10.25 5.15 -21.77
CA GLU A 253 11.08 5.18 -22.97
C GLU A 253 11.19 6.62 -23.58
N GLU A 254 10.09 7.38 -23.57
CA GLU A 254 10.13 8.79 -24.00
C GLU A 254 10.99 9.67 -23.08
N ARG A 255 11.12 9.29 -21.81
CA ARG A 255 11.88 10.04 -20.80
C ARG A 255 13.37 9.70 -20.80
N LEU A 256 13.71 8.44 -21.08
CA LEU A 256 15.10 7.98 -21.09
C LEU A 256 15.91 8.66 -22.19
N GLY A 257 17.04 9.24 -21.81
CA GLY A 257 17.97 9.86 -22.74
C GLY A 257 18.84 8.86 -23.51
N ASP A 258 19.59 9.37 -24.48
CA ASP A 258 20.57 8.56 -25.26
C ASP A 258 21.70 8.02 -24.38
N ASP A 259 22.01 8.71 -23.28
CA ASP A 259 23.09 8.37 -22.34
C ASP A 259 22.66 7.36 -21.26
N ALA A 260 21.39 6.92 -21.25
CA ALA A 260 20.90 5.94 -20.27
C ALA A 260 21.67 4.62 -20.38
N THR A 261 22.11 4.11 -19.23
CA THR A 261 22.98 2.92 -19.11
C THR A 261 22.19 1.69 -18.70
N ALA A 262 22.67 0.49 -19.09
CA ALA A 262 22.08 -0.77 -18.70
C ALA A 262 22.28 -1.06 -17.20
N TYR A 263 21.20 -1.34 -16.50
CA TYR A 263 21.16 -1.49 -15.04
C TYR A 263 20.78 -2.89 -14.58
N GLU A 264 20.42 -3.76 -15.50
CA GLU A 264 19.93 -5.12 -15.22
C GLU A 264 20.87 -5.95 -14.35
N SER A 265 22.16 -5.95 -14.69
CA SER A 265 23.16 -6.72 -13.91
C SER A 265 23.31 -6.18 -12.49
N HIS A 266 23.18 -4.86 -12.29
CA HIS A 266 23.22 -4.26 -10.97
C HIS A 266 22.02 -4.67 -10.13
N LEU A 267 20.79 -4.61 -10.68
CA LEU A 267 19.58 -5.06 -10.00
C LEU A 267 19.68 -6.54 -9.59
N GLY A 268 20.24 -7.39 -10.46
CA GLY A 268 20.47 -8.80 -10.13
C GLY A 268 21.43 -8.96 -8.95
N ALA A 269 22.59 -8.28 -8.98
CA ALA A 269 23.57 -8.34 -7.91
C ALA A 269 23.02 -7.85 -6.57
N VAL A 270 22.34 -6.69 -6.59
CA VAL A 270 21.69 -6.14 -5.37
C VAL A 270 20.63 -7.08 -4.83
N ALA A 271 19.79 -7.66 -5.69
CA ALA A 271 18.78 -8.63 -5.26
C ALA A 271 19.41 -9.86 -4.61
N ASP A 272 20.52 -10.38 -5.12
CA ASP A 272 21.23 -11.51 -4.55
C ASP A 272 21.85 -11.18 -3.18
N ASP A 273 22.48 -10.02 -3.04
CA ASP A 273 23.03 -9.53 -1.77
C ASP A 273 21.93 -9.37 -0.72
N LEU A 274 20.81 -8.72 -1.07
CA LEU A 274 19.67 -8.52 -0.16
C LEU A 274 18.99 -9.85 0.24
N ARG A 275 18.89 -10.82 -0.67
CA ARG A 275 18.43 -12.19 -0.34
C ARG A 275 19.37 -12.86 0.66
N GLY A 276 20.68 -12.70 0.49
CA GLY A 276 21.66 -13.20 1.46
C GLY A 276 21.40 -12.67 2.87
N VAL A 277 21.19 -11.35 2.99
CA VAL A 277 20.88 -10.72 4.28
C VAL A 277 19.59 -11.28 4.91
N LEU A 278 18.55 -11.47 4.10
CA LEU A 278 17.26 -11.99 4.59
C LEU A 278 17.31 -13.48 4.91
N ALA A 279 18.13 -14.27 4.19
CA ALA A 279 18.32 -15.70 4.47
C ALA A 279 19.04 -15.95 5.80
N ASP A 280 19.92 -15.04 6.22
CA ASP A 280 20.62 -15.10 7.50
C ASP A 280 19.77 -14.53 8.66
N ALA A 281 18.64 -13.89 8.37
CA ALA A 281 17.74 -13.34 9.36
C ALA A 281 17.01 -14.45 10.13
N PRO A 282 16.80 -14.29 11.46
CA PRO A 282 15.95 -15.22 12.19
C PRO A 282 14.51 -15.14 11.68
N ASP A 283 13.79 -16.25 11.79
CA ASP A 283 12.36 -16.23 11.59
C ASP A 283 11.61 -15.61 12.80
N ARG A 284 10.34 -15.32 12.60
CA ARG A 284 9.49 -14.70 13.64
C ARG A 284 9.41 -15.56 14.91
N GLU A 285 9.30 -16.89 14.80
CA GLU A 285 9.17 -17.80 15.93
C GLU A 285 10.44 -17.76 16.79
N THR A 286 11.61 -17.83 16.14
CA THR A 286 12.91 -17.68 16.80
C THR A 286 13.02 -16.34 17.56
N VAL A 287 12.52 -15.26 16.99
CA VAL A 287 12.53 -13.93 17.63
C VAL A 287 11.62 -13.90 18.86
N LEU A 288 10.40 -14.43 18.76
CA LEU A 288 9.47 -14.52 19.89
C LEU A 288 10.01 -15.37 21.02
N GLU A 289 10.63 -16.53 20.70
CA GLU A 289 11.27 -17.39 21.69
C GLU A 289 12.41 -16.71 22.45
N ARG A 290 13.22 -15.90 21.78
CA ARG A 290 14.33 -15.13 22.41
C ARG A 290 13.85 -14.16 23.49
N HIS A 291 12.63 -13.65 23.36
CA HIS A 291 12.01 -12.71 24.26
C HIS A 291 10.97 -13.37 25.19
N ASP A 292 10.97 -14.73 25.30
CA ASP A 292 10.03 -15.54 26.09
C ASP A 292 8.56 -15.15 25.87
N VAL A 293 8.22 -14.68 24.65
CA VAL A 293 6.84 -14.31 24.29
C VAL A 293 6.04 -15.56 24.06
N ARG A 294 5.08 -15.79 24.95
CA ARG A 294 4.17 -16.95 24.86
C ARG A 294 2.89 -16.56 24.13
N SER A 295 2.33 -17.52 23.41
CA SER A 295 1.01 -17.36 22.76
C SER A 295 -0.11 -17.39 23.82
N THR A 296 -0.25 -16.33 24.61
CA THR A 296 -1.30 -16.16 25.61
C THR A 296 -2.08 -14.88 25.33
N GLU A 297 -3.34 -14.79 25.76
CA GLU A 297 -4.15 -13.59 25.61
C GLU A 297 -3.78 -12.50 26.65
N ASP A 298 -3.07 -12.86 27.72
CA ASP A 298 -2.74 -11.99 28.85
C ASP A 298 -1.27 -11.51 28.79
N TYR A 299 -0.94 -10.72 27.77
CA TYR A 299 0.39 -10.06 27.68
C TYR A 299 0.53 -8.91 28.66
N GLY A 300 1.70 -8.85 29.32
CA GLY A 300 2.20 -7.61 29.92
C GLY A 300 2.71 -6.63 28.85
N PRO A 301 3.08 -5.38 29.23
CA PRO A 301 3.58 -4.41 28.26
C PRO A 301 4.81 -4.86 27.48
N ASP A 302 5.75 -5.55 28.11
CA ASP A 302 6.97 -6.05 27.47
C ASP A 302 6.69 -7.13 26.43
N GLU A 303 5.96 -8.19 26.83
CA GLU A 303 5.56 -9.27 25.91
C GLU A 303 4.70 -8.75 24.76
N PHE A 304 3.79 -7.80 25.04
CA PHE A 304 2.98 -7.15 24.02
C PHE A 304 3.85 -6.41 23.00
N ALA A 305 4.84 -5.64 23.47
CA ALA A 305 5.73 -4.91 22.59
C ALA A 305 6.52 -5.83 21.66
N HIS A 306 7.17 -6.87 22.23
CA HIS A 306 7.92 -7.84 21.42
C HIS A 306 7.04 -8.61 20.43
N SER A 307 5.82 -9.00 20.83
CA SER A 307 4.85 -9.65 19.94
C SER A 307 4.47 -8.76 18.75
N ARG A 308 4.24 -7.46 19.00
CA ARG A 308 3.89 -6.50 17.94
C ARG A 308 5.05 -6.22 17.01
N LEU A 309 6.24 -5.96 17.55
CA LEU A 309 7.44 -5.71 16.74
C LEU A 309 7.77 -6.90 15.84
N ALA A 310 7.74 -8.13 16.38
CA ALA A 310 7.97 -9.33 15.60
C ALA A 310 6.93 -9.48 14.48
N ARG A 311 5.64 -9.26 14.77
CA ARG A 311 4.57 -9.34 13.77
C ARG A 311 4.78 -8.35 12.63
N TRP A 312 5.09 -7.09 12.93
CA TRP A 312 5.17 -6.05 11.88
C TRP A 312 6.45 -6.11 11.06
N CYS A 313 7.52 -6.65 11.63
CA CYS A 313 8.82 -6.72 10.97
C CYS A 313 9.11 -8.06 10.28
N TYR A 314 8.34 -9.13 10.59
CA TYR A 314 8.59 -10.48 10.05
C TYR A 314 7.40 -11.11 9.32
N ASP A 315 6.18 -10.57 9.46
CA ASP A 315 4.99 -11.11 8.75
C ASP A 315 4.73 -10.43 7.40
N ALA A 316 5.43 -9.35 7.09
CA ALA A 316 5.19 -8.63 5.85
C ALA A 316 5.79 -9.42 4.65
N PRO A 317 5.00 -9.78 3.63
CA PRO A 317 5.53 -10.38 2.42
C PRO A 317 6.34 -9.33 1.64
N TYR A 318 7.65 -9.45 1.64
CA TYR A 318 8.57 -8.51 0.99
C TYR A 318 8.55 -8.62 -0.53
N VAL A 319 8.49 -9.85 -0.99
CA VAL A 319 8.21 -10.16 -2.38
C VAL A 319 6.76 -10.60 -2.41
N SER A 320 5.93 -9.90 -3.15
CA SER A 320 4.53 -10.27 -3.33
C SER A 320 4.47 -11.76 -3.71
N LEU A 321 3.61 -12.53 -3.04
CA LEU A 321 3.33 -13.92 -3.42
C LEU A 321 2.99 -14.05 -4.91
N TRP A 322 2.48 -12.98 -5.51
CA TRP A 322 2.17 -12.87 -6.92
C TRP A 322 3.40 -13.00 -7.84
N THR A 323 4.61 -12.59 -7.41
CA THR A 323 5.82 -12.74 -8.23
C THR A 323 6.27 -14.21 -8.33
N THR A 324 5.91 -15.04 -7.36
CA THR A 324 6.20 -16.49 -7.39
C THR A 324 5.16 -17.27 -8.20
N GLU A 325 3.91 -16.78 -8.28
CA GLU A 325 2.85 -17.42 -9.05
C GLU A 325 2.86 -17.05 -10.53
N VAL A 326 3.43 -15.90 -10.89
CA VAL A 326 3.32 -15.33 -12.25
C VAL A 326 4.58 -15.59 -13.08
N ASP A 327 5.61 -16.26 -12.55
CA ASP A 327 6.88 -16.57 -13.27
C ASP A 327 7.38 -15.37 -14.13
N THR A 328 7.40 -14.18 -13.54
CA THR A 328 7.89 -12.97 -14.18
C THR A 328 9.23 -12.56 -13.62
N ASP A 329 10.17 -12.22 -14.48
CA ASP A 329 11.51 -11.72 -14.12
C ASP A 329 11.47 -10.20 -13.80
N ALA A 330 10.58 -9.81 -12.86
CA ALA A 330 10.34 -8.42 -12.44
C ALA A 330 11.48 -7.90 -11.55
N LYS A 331 12.63 -7.58 -12.12
CA LYS A 331 13.89 -7.32 -11.40
C LYS A 331 13.83 -6.11 -10.49
N ALA A 332 13.25 -5.00 -10.94
CA ALA A 332 13.14 -3.79 -10.12
C ALA A 332 12.16 -3.98 -8.95
N LEU A 333 11.02 -4.61 -9.20
CA LEU A 333 10.04 -4.93 -8.16
C LEU A 333 10.62 -5.87 -7.11
N ILE A 334 11.37 -6.89 -7.55
CA ILE A 334 12.04 -7.85 -6.67
C ILE A 334 13.13 -7.15 -5.84
N ALA A 335 14.03 -6.40 -6.48
CA ALA A 335 15.11 -5.72 -5.77
C ALA A 335 14.58 -4.71 -4.74
N VAL A 336 13.59 -3.89 -5.12
CA VAL A 336 12.95 -2.93 -4.20
C VAL A 336 12.14 -3.63 -3.10
N GLY A 337 11.50 -4.74 -3.41
CA GLY A 337 10.79 -5.56 -2.40
C GLY A 337 11.74 -6.18 -1.37
N LEU A 338 12.86 -6.75 -1.81
CA LEU A 338 13.92 -7.27 -0.93
C LEU A 338 14.55 -6.15 -0.09
N ALA A 339 14.81 -4.99 -0.69
CA ALA A 339 15.30 -3.81 0.02
C ALA A 339 14.34 -3.42 1.16
N GLN A 340 13.04 -3.41 0.91
CA GLN A 340 12.04 -3.18 1.94
C GLN A 340 12.10 -4.23 3.05
N GLY A 341 12.28 -5.51 2.70
CA GLY A 341 12.44 -6.61 3.65
C GLY A 341 13.65 -6.43 4.56
N VAL A 342 14.78 -6.03 4.00
CA VAL A 342 15.99 -5.75 4.78
C VAL A 342 15.78 -4.56 5.71
N VAL A 343 15.07 -3.52 5.26
CA VAL A 343 14.70 -2.38 6.11
C VAL A 343 13.83 -2.84 7.29
N ASP A 344 12.77 -3.62 7.02
CA ASP A 344 11.86 -4.10 8.06
C ASP A 344 12.59 -5.01 9.06
N HIS A 345 13.45 -5.91 8.57
CA HIS A 345 14.27 -6.77 9.44
C HIS A 345 15.23 -5.95 10.33
N ARG A 346 15.95 -4.98 9.75
CA ARG A 346 16.85 -4.10 10.54
C ARG A 346 16.08 -3.20 11.49
N ALA A 347 14.90 -2.77 11.10
CA ALA A 347 14.02 -1.95 11.94
C ALA A 347 13.61 -2.67 13.23
N HIS A 348 13.43 -4.00 13.20
CA HIS A 348 13.16 -4.79 14.40
C HIS A 348 14.27 -4.63 15.43
N GLY A 349 15.55 -4.88 15.06
CA GLY A 349 16.69 -4.76 15.98
C GLY A 349 16.78 -3.35 16.59
N PHE A 350 16.68 -2.32 15.72
CA PHE A 350 16.66 -0.93 16.18
C PHE A 350 15.50 -0.64 17.15
N ALA A 351 14.29 -1.13 16.85
CA ALA A 351 13.13 -0.90 17.70
C ALA A 351 13.27 -1.59 19.07
N VAL A 352 13.82 -2.81 19.11
CA VAL A 352 14.09 -3.53 20.36
C VAL A 352 15.13 -2.78 21.21
N ASP A 353 16.21 -2.27 20.60
CA ASP A 353 17.26 -1.54 21.30
C ASP A 353 16.77 -0.19 21.89
N GLU A 354 15.78 0.44 21.24
CA GLU A 354 15.20 1.73 21.65
C GLU A 354 13.90 1.60 22.48
N LEU A 355 13.47 0.37 22.75
CA LEU A 355 12.25 0.08 23.50
C LEU A 355 12.35 0.63 24.93
N VAL A 356 11.28 1.31 25.38
CA VAL A 356 11.25 1.92 26.74
C VAL A 356 10.47 1.09 27.75
N VAL A 357 9.97 -0.08 27.36
CA VAL A 357 9.32 -1.05 28.26
C VAL A 357 10.24 -2.24 28.52
N ASP A 358 10.08 -2.82 29.69
CA ASP A 358 10.81 -4.01 30.16
C ASP A 358 9.87 -4.90 31.02
N GLU A 359 10.35 -6.03 31.45
CA GLU A 359 9.64 -7.00 32.31
C GLU A 359 9.04 -6.40 33.60
N SER A 360 9.55 -5.28 34.09
CA SER A 360 9.03 -4.59 35.26
C SER A 360 7.92 -3.59 34.98
N THR A 361 7.67 -3.29 33.71
CA THR A 361 6.72 -2.30 33.28
C THR A 361 5.28 -2.83 33.44
N THR A 362 4.45 -2.08 34.17
CA THR A 362 3.05 -2.46 34.45
C THR A 362 2.01 -1.57 33.80
N GLY A 363 2.44 -0.49 33.15
CA GLY A 363 1.58 0.48 32.47
C GLY A 363 2.39 1.24 31.41
N PHE A 364 1.75 2.15 30.68
CA PHE A 364 2.43 2.94 29.66
C PHE A 364 1.87 4.35 29.58
N ASP A 365 2.76 5.35 29.60
CA ASP A 365 2.43 6.76 29.63
C ASP A 365 2.40 7.36 28.21
N SER A 366 1.41 8.17 27.89
CA SER A 366 1.28 8.83 26.58
C SER A 366 2.39 9.85 26.28
N GLY A 367 3.15 10.27 27.29
CA GLY A 367 4.35 11.10 27.10
C GLY A 367 5.40 10.44 26.21
N HIS A 368 5.54 9.11 26.31
CA HIS A 368 6.42 8.32 25.43
C HIS A 368 5.94 8.32 23.98
N VAL A 369 4.62 8.20 23.76
CA VAL A 369 4.01 8.30 22.42
C VAL A 369 4.33 9.63 21.76
N LEU A 370 4.10 10.73 22.48
CA LEU A 370 4.37 12.08 21.96
C LEU A 370 5.86 12.30 21.66
N ALA A 371 6.73 11.81 22.54
CA ALA A 371 8.17 11.89 22.33
C ALA A 371 8.59 11.12 21.07
N GLU A 372 8.08 9.90 20.88
CA GLU A 372 8.45 9.06 19.75
C GLU A 372 7.87 9.60 18.41
N LYS A 373 6.63 10.06 18.37
CA LYS A 373 6.07 10.74 17.20
C LYS A 373 6.91 11.94 16.76
N ARG A 374 7.45 12.71 17.70
CA ARG A 374 8.36 13.83 17.40
C ARG A 374 9.67 13.35 16.78
N ARG A 375 10.29 12.30 17.35
CA ARG A 375 11.52 11.71 16.83
C ARG A 375 11.31 11.17 15.42
N ALA A 376 10.23 10.43 15.21
CA ALA A 376 9.87 9.84 13.93
C ALA A 376 9.63 10.91 12.87
N ARG A 377 8.89 11.98 13.19
CA ARG A 377 8.68 13.10 12.28
C ARG A 377 9.98 13.81 11.89
N ASN A 378 10.84 14.08 12.87
CA ASN A 378 12.15 14.70 12.61
C ASN A 378 13.01 13.80 11.72
N LYS A 379 12.99 12.48 11.98
CA LYS A 379 13.71 11.51 11.13
C LYS A 379 13.18 11.52 9.72
N TYR A 380 11.85 11.54 9.51
CA TYR A 380 11.23 11.64 8.21
C TYR A 380 11.70 12.89 7.45
N GLN A 381 11.62 14.06 8.09
CA GLN A 381 12.07 15.31 7.46
C GLN A 381 13.55 15.30 7.06
N ASN A 382 14.39 14.62 7.83
CA ASN A 382 15.81 14.49 7.52
C ASN A 382 16.10 13.47 6.40
N VAL A 383 15.28 12.43 6.25
CA VAL A 383 15.47 11.39 5.23
C VAL A 383 14.89 11.81 3.89
N VAL A 384 13.66 12.32 3.92
CA VAL A 384 12.94 12.67 2.68
C VAL A 384 13.36 14.05 2.16
N GLY A 385 13.68 15.00 3.06
CA GLY A 385 14.11 16.35 2.65
C GLY A 385 13.02 17.20 2.02
N ASP A 386 13.44 18.26 1.30
CA ASP A 386 12.52 19.21 0.65
C ASP A 386 12.26 18.85 -0.82
N ASP A 387 13.16 18.12 -1.47
CA ASP A 387 13.07 17.65 -2.86
C ASP A 387 13.31 16.13 -2.88
N PRO A 388 12.29 15.36 -2.51
CA PRO A 388 12.46 13.93 -2.29
C PRO A 388 12.57 13.17 -3.61
N ASP A 389 13.55 12.30 -3.68
CA ASP A 389 13.68 11.31 -4.72
C ASP A 389 12.45 10.39 -4.79
N PRO A 390 11.87 10.14 -5.99
CA PRO A 390 10.67 9.34 -6.15
C PRO A 390 10.75 7.94 -5.55
N LEU A 391 11.87 7.22 -5.74
CA LEU A 391 12.03 5.87 -5.22
C LEU A 391 12.16 5.88 -3.69
N LEU A 392 13.00 6.77 -3.14
CA LEU A 392 13.15 6.92 -1.69
C LEU A 392 11.83 7.29 -1.01
N THR A 393 11.11 8.27 -1.60
CA THR A 393 9.80 8.70 -1.11
C THR A 393 8.84 7.52 -1.04
N ARG A 394 8.81 6.71 -2.10
CA ARG A 394 7.94 5.55 -2.15
C ARG A 394 8.34 4.45 -1.15
N GLN A 395 9.64 4.24 -0.95
CA GLN A 395 10.11 3.30 0.08
C GLN A 395 9.80 3.79 1.49
N ALA A 396 9.94 5.08 1.74
CA ALA A 396 9.58 5.69 3.02
C ALA A 396 8.05 5.70 3.27
N ALA A 397 7.21 5.44 2.25
CA ALA A 397 5.75 5.42 2.37
C ALA A 397 5.27 4.52 3.51
N ARG A 398 5.81 3.31 3.63
CA ARG A 398 5.42 2.36 4.68
C ARG A 398 5.73 2.87 6.08
N ALA A 399 6.85 3.58 6.24
CA ALA A 399 7.18 4.18 7.53
C ALA A 399 6.19 5.31 7.90
N ILE A 400 5.67 6.01 6.90
CA ILE A 400 4.66 7.06 7.10
C ILE A 400 3.29 6.46 7.41
N GLU A 401 2.94 5.36 6.76
CA GLU A 401 1.72 4.60 7.09
C GLU A 401 1.74 4.18 8.56
N ASP A 402 2.85 3.66 9.06
CA ASP A 402 3.02 3.34 10.49
C ASP A 402 2.80 4.57 11.38
N LEU A 403 3.32 5.74 11.00
CA LEU A 403 3.10 6.98 11.75
C LEU A 403 1.65 7.48 11.72
N GLN A 404 0.94 7.25 10.62
CA GLN A 404 -0.48 7.58 10.49
C GLN A 404 -1.33 6.65 11.37
N VAL A 405 -1.06 5.34 11.36
CA VAL A 405 -1.73 4.36 12.23
C VAL A 405 -1.52 4.72 13.70
N ALA A 406 -0.31 5.09 14.11
CA ALA A 406 -0.03 5.57 15.47
C ALA A 406 -0.91 6.77 15.90
N THR A 407 -1.47 7.51 14.96
CA THR A 407 -2.39 8.61 15.25
C THR A 407 -3.84 8.11 15.36
N VAL A 408 -4.23 7.19 14.50
CA VAL A 408 -5.56 6.58 14.50
C VAL A 408 -5.80 5.81 15.80
N ASP A 409 -4.85 4.99 16.24
CA ASP A 409 -4.97 4.18 17.46
C ASP A 409 -5.22 5.02 18.71
N MET A 410 -4.64 6.22 18.77
CA MET A 410 -4.91 7.17 19.85
C MET A 410 -6.29 7.81 19.80
N THR A 411 -7.02 7.69 18.68
CA THR A 411 -8.33 8.33 18.49
C THR A 411 -9.51 7.36 18.54
N HIS A 412 -9.27 6.06 18.31
CA HIS A 412 -10.29 5.03 18.33
C HIS A 412 -10.21 4.24 19.64
N THR A 413 -11.08 4.57 20.57
CA THR A 413 -11.32 3.76 21.77
C THR A 413 -12.33 2.67 21.44
N ASP A 414 -11.91 1.58 20.83
CA ASP A 414 -12.67 0.35 20.83
C ASP A 414 -12.62 -0.22 22.25
N GLY A 415 -13.77 -0.27 22.94
CA GLY A 415 -13.89 -0.45 24.37
C GLY A 415 -13.34 -1.75 24.99
N ASP A 416 -12.61 -2.57 24.22
CA ASP A 416 -12.00 -3.82 24.66
C ASP A 416 -10.53 -3.70 25.06
N TRP A 417 -9.87 -2.57 24.73
CA TRP A 417 -8.47 -2.38 25.06
C TRP A 417 -8.27 -1.51 26.30
N THR A 418 -7.27 -1.86 27.10
CA THR A 418 -6.87 -1.02 28.22
C THR A 418 -6.06 0.19 27.73
N ALA A 419 -6.17 1.33 28.39
CA ALA A 419 -5.50 2.58 27.97
C ALA A 419 -3.98 2.43 27.75
N TRP A 420 -3.30 1.55 28.50
CA TRP A 420 -1.88 1.32 28.29
C TRP A 420 -1.58 0.55 27.01
N LYS A 421 -2.47 -0.37 26.58
CA LYS A 421 -2.31 -1.11 25.29
C LYS A 421 -2.41 -0.17 24.11
N GLU A 422 -3.43 0.71 24.08
CA GLU A 422 -3.60 1.71 23.02
C GLU A 422 -2.39 2.64 22.91
N ARG A 423 -1.90 3.13 24.03
CA ARG A 423 -0.74 4.00 24.07
C ARG A 423 0.54 3.28 23.63
N LEU A 424 0.74 2.07 24.09
CA LEU A 424 1.91 1.27 23.72
C LEU A 424 1.88 0.91 22.23
N ASP A 425 0.74 0.53 21.70
CA ASP A 425 0.59 0.23 20.26
C ASP A 425 0.91 1.47 19.41
N ALA A 426 0.36 2.63 19.75
CA ALA A 426 0.67 3.89 19.07
C ALA A 426 2.17 4.28 19.18
N TYR A 427 2.79 4.04 20.32
CA TYR A 427 4.23 4.22 20.50
C TYR A 427 5.04 3.29 19.60
N LEU A 428 4.68 2.01 19.55
CA LEU A 428 5.38 1.00 18.76
C LEU A 428 5.28 1.28 17.26
N TYR A 429 4.11 1.71 16.74
CA TYR A 429 3.97 2.15 15.36
C TYR A 429 4.90 3.33 15.04
N ALA A 430 4.95 4.32 15.93
CA ALA A 430 5.84 5.47 15.73
C ALA A 430 7.32 5.04 15.80
N LEU A 431 7.67 4.10 16.68
CA LEU A 431 9.03 3.55 16.83
C LEU A 431 9.44 2.76 15.59
N VAL A 432 8.57 1.88 15.08
CA VAL A 432 8.82 1.10 13.84
C VAL A 432 8.95 2.03 12.65
N GLY A 433 8.07 3.02 12.51
CA GLY A 433 8.18 4.03 11.45
C GLY A 433 9.53 4.77 11.48
N ARG A 434 9.98 5.19 12.70
CA ARG A 434 11.32 5.80 12.87
C ARG A 434 12.45 4.83 12.56
N ALA A 435 12.33 3.59 12.97
CA ALA A 435 13.32 2.54 12.73
C ALA A 435 13.49 2.25 11.22
N LYS A 436 12.39 2.13 10.50
CA LYS A 436 12.41 2.00 9.03
C LYS A 436 13.09 3.21 8.38
N LEU A 437 12.71 4.42 8.75
CA LEU A 437 13.33 5.65 8.27
C LEU A 437 14.83 5.76 8.63
N HIS A 438 15.27 5.07 9.68
CA HIS A 438 16.69 5.02 10.03
C HIS A 438 17.51 4.22 9.02
N HIS A 439 16.96 3.13 8.52
CA HIS A 439 17.66 2.19 7.62
C HIS A 439 17.43 2.43 6.14
N HIS A 440 16.39 3.18 5.77
CA HIS A 440 16.08 3.47 4.37
C HIS A 440 17.23 4.08 3.58
N PRO A 441 17.96 5.11 4.04
CA PRO A 441 19.02 5.73 3.24
C PRO A 441 20.12 4.74 2.83
N ASP A 442 20.57 3.88 3.75
CA ASP A 442 21.65 2.93 3.49
C ASP A 442 21.24 1.85 2.49
N VAL A 443 20.00 1.37 2.58
CA VAL A 443 19.47 0.35 1.67
C VAL A 443 19.08 0.96 0.33
N TYR A 444 18.54 2.18 0.33
CA TYR A 444 18.27 2.95 -0.88
C TYR A 444 19.54 3.17 -1.70
N GLN A 445 20.64 3.55 -1.05
CA GLN A 445 21.90 3.79 -1.71
C GLN A 445 22.40 2.54 -2.45
N GLN A 446 22.21 1.33 -1.92
CA GLN A 446 22.54 0.09 -2.60
C GLN A 446 21.74 -0.13 -3.90
N LEU A 447 20.51 0.37 -3.98
CA LEU A 447 19.69 0.29 -5.19
C LEU A 447 20.14 1.27 -6.27
N VAL A 448 20.62 2.46 -5.89
CA VAL A 448 20.90 3.57 -6.83
C VAL A 448 22.37 3.74 -7.17
N ASP A 449 23.30 3.25 -6.36
CA ASP A 449 24.75 3.30 -6.64
C ASP A 449 25.13 2.19 -7.65
N GLY A 450 24.66 2.35 -8.86
CA GLY A 450 24.99 1.49 -9.97
C GLY A 450 26.35 1.80 -10.62
N PRO A 451 26.70 1.04 -11.67
CA PRO A 451 27.99 1.16 -12.36
C PRO A 451 28.24 2.52 -12.98
#